data_4972535b5c830f623882ec63633ae52a
#
_entry.id   4972535b5c830f623882ec63633ae52a
#
_cell.length_a   1.000
_cell.length_b   1.000
_cell.length_c   1.000
_cell.angle_alpha   90.00
_cell.angle_beta   90.00
_cell.angle_gamma   90.00
#
_symmetry.space_group_name_H-M   'P 1'
#
loop_
_entity.id
_entity.type
_entity.pdbx_description
1 polymer ?
#
loop_
_entity_poly.entity_id
_entity_poly.type
_entity_poly.pdbx_seq_one_letter_code
_entity_poly.pdbx_strand_id
1 'polypeptide(L)'
;MGVYGICVSNGQLLVIRKTIGPYTGKYDLPGGRMEPRESLETAIRREFLEETGYNIQALSPIGTCDFLVKWTLSNHEDELVHHIAILYKTVVDTGKPANSIISFEGQDSCEAVWVPLTELTTGHSSPLVLQAIDWVRSGTLPVKASCFDYRAQP
;
A
#
# COMPACT_ATOMS: atom_id res chain seq x y z
N MET A 1 -10.30 -6.69 0.84
CA MET A 1 -9.11 -7.52 0.58
C MET A 1 -8.43 -6.98 -0.67
N GLY A 2 -7.10 -6.89 -0.65
CA GLY A 2 -6.31 -6.40 -1.78
C GLY A 2 -4.93 -7.03 -1.83
N VAL A 3 -4.22 -6.81 -2.95
CA VAL A 3 -2.85 -7.24 -3.20
C VAL A 3 -1.92 -6.02 -3.18
N TYR A 4 -0.77 -6.12 -2.54
CA TYR A 4 0.14 -4.98 -2.36
C TYR A 4 1.60 -5.38 -2.52
N GLY A 5 2.40 -4.48 -3.06
CA GLY A 5 3.82 -4.69 -3.33
C GLY A 5 4.74 -3.99 -2.35
N ILE A 6 5.68 -4.72 -1.77
CA ILE A 6 6.79 -4.17 -1.00
C ILE A 6 8.02 -4.11 -1.91
N CYS A 7 8.38 -2.91 -2.32
CA CYS A 7 9.51 -2.64 -3.22
C CYS A 7 10.55 -1.77 -2.53
N VAL A 8 11.68 -2.37 -2.18
CA VAL A 8 12.80 -1.68 -1.51
C VAL A 8 14.01 -1.63 -2.42
N SER A 9 14.60 -0.45 -2.54
CA SER A 9 15.85 -0.22 -3.27
C SER A 9 16.68 0.83 -2.54
N ASN A 10 17.96 0.57 -2.33
CA ASN A 10 18.91 1.52 -1.69
C ASN A 10 18.39 2.09 -0.35
N GLY A 11 17.76 1.27 0.49
CA GLY A 11 17.21 1.69 1.79
C GLY A 11 15.94 2.54 1.72
N GLN A 12 15.34 2.65 0.53
CA GLN A 12 14.09 3.36 0.29
C GLN A 12 12.96 2.38 -0.06
N LEU A 13 11.78 2.68 0.42
CA LEU A 13 10.53 1.99 0.06
C LEU A 13 9.78 2.81 -0.99
N LEU A 14 9.31 2.15 -2.05
CA LEU A 14 8.41 2.76 -3.00
C LEU A 14 7.00 2.80 -2.39
N VAL A 15 6.46 3.99 -2.26
CA VAL A 15 5.13 4.24 -1.67
C VAL A 15 4.32 5.16 -2.57
N ILE A 16 3.01 5.15 -2.38
CA ILE A 16 2.06 6.06 -3.01
C ILE A 16 1.45 6.98 -1.96
N ARG A 17 0.94 8.14 -2.38
CA ARG A 17 0.17 9.04 -1.51
C ARG A 17 -1.31 8.85 -1.76
N LYS A 18 -2.05 8.46 -0.71
CA LYS A 18 -3.51 8.27 -0.78
C LYS A 18 -4.24 9.60 -0.81
N THR A 19 -5.27 9.69 -1.63
CA THR A 19 -6.13 10.89 -1.77
C THR A 19 -7.53 10.70 -1.22
N ILE A 20 -7.97 9.44 -1.04
CA ILE A 20 -9.29 9.10 -0.51
C ILE A 20 -9.21 7.94 0.50
N GLY A 21 -10.28 7.76 1.24
CA GLY A 21 -10.44 6.68 2.22
C GLY A 21 -9.74 6.95 3.56
N PRO A 22 -9.65 5.93 4.43
CA PRO A 22 -9.14 6.10 5.80
C PRO A 22 -7.67 6.51 5.87
N TYR A 23 -6.91 6.36 4.78
CA TYR A 23 -5.49 6.67 4.70
C TYR A 23 -5.19 7.97 3.95
N THR A 24 -6.19 8.82 3.71
CA THR A 24 -6.03 10.11 3.02
C THR A 24 -4.87 10.92 3.60
N GLY A 25 -3.98 11.38 2.71
CA GLY A 25 -2.78 12.15 3.07
C GLY A 25 -1.61 11.32 3.62
N LYS A 26 -1.78 10.00 3.78
CA LYS A 26 -0.72 9.09 4.23
C LYS A 26 -0.04 8.40 3.05
N TYR A 27 1.19 7.97 3.28
CA TYR A 27 1.86 7.00 2.41
C TYR A 27 1.22 5.63 2.56
N ASP A 28 1.05 4.93 1.43
CA ASP A 28 0.54 3.57 1.37
C ASP A 28 1.39 2.72 0.42
N LEU A 29 1.22 1.40 0.46
CA LEU A 29 1.86 0.51 -0.50
C LEU A 29 1.15 0.56 -1.85
N PRO A 30 1.90 0.46 -2.98
CA PRO A 30 1.29 0.26 -4.27
C PRO A 30 0.52 -1.05 -4.31
N GLY A 31 -0.70 -0.99 -4.83
CA GLY A 31 -1.58 -2.14 -4.91
C GLY A 31 -3.05 -1.76 -4.71
N GLY A 32 -3.92 -2.75 -4.76
CA GLY A 32 -5.34 -2.51 -4.64
C GLY A 32 -6.19 -3.76 -4.74
N ARG A 33 -7.45 -3.58 -5.12
CA ARG A 33 -8.43 -4.66 -5.22
C ARG A 33 -8.24 -5.44 -6.52
N MET A 34 -8.52 -6.74 -6.45
CA MET A 34 -8.61 -7.57 -7.63
C MET A 34 -9.88 -7.27 -8.40
N GLU A 35 -9.80 -7.30 -9.72
CA GLU A 35 -10.96 -7.31 -10.60
C GLU A 35 -11.58 -8.71 -10.70
N PRO A 36 -12.86 -8.83 -11.12
CA PRO A 36 -13.49 -10.12 -11.32
C PRO A 36 -12.68 -11.00 -12.30
N ARG A 37 -12.40 -12.24 -11.89
CA ARG A 37 -11.62 -13.25 -12.67
C ARG A 37 -10.13 -12.92 -12.83
N GLU A 38 -9.62 -11.94 -12.13
CA GLU A 38 -8.21 -11.60 -12.13
C GLU A 38 -7.44 -12.47 -11.13
N SER A 39 -6.27 -12.97 -11.54
CA SER A 39 -5.37 -13.66 -10.62
C SER A 39 -4.66 -12.66 -9.70
N LEU A 40 -4.14 -13.14 -8.56
CA LEU A 40 -3.36 -12.29 -7.64
C LEU A 40 -2.14 -11.68 -8.35
N GLU A 41 -1.45 -12.47 -9.19
CA GLU A 41 -0.30 -11.98 -9.96
C GLU A 41 -0.70 -10.90 -10.95
N THR A 42 -1.79 -11.09 -11.68
CA THR A 42 -2.29 -10.10 -12.66
C THR A 42 -2.69 -8.81 -11.94
N ALA A 43 -3.41 -8.94 -10.83
CA ALA A 43 -3.85 -7.79 -10.02
C ALA A 43 -2.67 -6.95 -9.53
N ILE A 44 -1.68 -7.57 -8.89
CA ILE A 44 -0.54 -6.81 -8.36
C ILE A 44 0.28 -6.15 -9.48
N ARG A 45 0.45 -6.79 -10.62
CA ARG A 45 1.16 -6.19 -11.76
C ARG A 45 0.41 -5.00 -12.34
N ARG A 46 -0.92 -5.11 -12.49
CA ARG A 46 -1.78 -4.03 -12.99
C ARG A 46 -1.78 -2.84 -12.03
N GLU A 47 -2.14 -3.05 -10.77
CA GLU A 47 -2.21 -2.00 -9.75
C GLU A 47 -0.86 -1.29 -9.58
N PHE A 48 0.22 -2.07 -9.51
CA PHE A 48 1.57 -1.53 -9.33
C PHE A 48 1.98 -0.63 -10.51
N LEU A 49 1.70 -1.06 -11.75
CA LEU A 49 1.97 -0.26 -12.95
C LEU A 49 1.11 1.02 -12.98
N GLU A 50 -0.18 0.90 -12.68
CA GLU A 50 -1.13 2.03 -12.67
C GLU A 50 -0.73 3.10 -11.66
N GLU A 51 -0.30 2.70 -10.46
CA GLU A 51 0.00 3.62 -9.37
C GLU A 51 1.45 4.13 -9.35
N THR A 52 2.40 3.37 -9.87
CA THR A 52 3.83 3.73 -9.80
C THR A 52 4.49 4.01 -11.14
N GLY A 53 3.90 3.57 -12.24
CA GLY A 53 4.49 3.62 -13.57
C GLY A 53 5.62 2.60 -13.81
N TYR A 54 5.97 1.78 -12.81
CA TYR A 54 6.98 0.73 -12.96
C TYR A 54 6.35 -0.62 -13.34
N ASN A 55 7.05 -1.35 -14.22
CA ASN A 55 6.76 -2.76 -14.43
C ASN A 55 7.53 -3.61 -13.40
N ILE A 56 6.85 -4.56 -12.79
CA ILE A 56 7.48 -5.52 -11.87
C ILE A 56 8.29 -6.52 -12.68
N GLN A 57 9.61 -6.58 -12.39
CA GLN A 57 10.52 -7.53 -13.00
C GLN A 57 10.55 -8.87 -12.26
N ALA A 58 10.51 -8.84 -10.92
CA ALA A 58 10.48 -10.03 -10.10
C ALA A 58 9.42 -9.88 -9.01
N LEU A 59 8.70 -10.96 -8.75
CA LEU A 59 7.57 -11.04 -7.83
C LEU A 59 7.70 -12.30 -6.98
N SER A 60 7.61 -12.15 -5.67
CA SER A 60 7.63 -13.28 -4.72
C SER A 60 6.56 -13.09 -3.66
N PRO A 61 5.74 -14.09 -3.33
CA PRO A 61 4.76 -13.98 -2.26
C PRO A 61 5.46 -13.85 -0.90
N ILE A 62 4.93 -12.99 -0.05
CA ILE A 62 5.38 -12.82 1.35
C ILE A 62 4.39 -13.52 2.28
N GLY A 63 3.10 -13.22 2.14
CA GLY A 63 2.04 -13.73 2.98
C GLY A 63 0.86 -12.77 3.09
N THR A 64 0.05 -13.01 4.11
CA THR A 64 -1.17 -12.23 4.37
C THR A 64 -1.11 -11.65 5.77
N CYS A 65 -1.54 -10.40 5.91
CA CYS A 65 -1.80 -9.77 7.20
C CYS A 65 -3.14 -9.02 7.15
N ASP A 66 -3.63 -8.63 8.31
CA ASP A 66 -4.88 -7.90 8.41
C ASP A 66 -4.86 -6.88 9.54
N PHE A 67 -5.70 -5.86 9.43
CA PHE A 67 -5.93 -4.87 10.47
C PHE A 67 -7.36 -4.37 10.47
N LEU A 68 -7.77 -3.87 11.63
CA LEU A 68 -9.02 -3.17 11.82
C LEU A 68 -8.76 -1.67 11.87
N VAL A 69 -9.48 -0.90 11.08
CA VAL A 69 -9.34 0.56 11.01
C VAL A 69 -10.68 1.21 11.32
N LYS A 70 -10.71 2.00 12.38
CA LYS A 70 -11.84 2.88 12.71
C LYS A 70 -11.60 4.23 12.06
N TRP A 71 -12.57 4.74 11.34
CA TRP A 71 -12.48 6.07 10.73
C TRP A 71 -13.86 6.71 10.60
N THR A 72 -13.90 7.99 10.31
CA THR A 72 -15.14 8.74 10.14
C THR A 72 -15.35 9.03 8.67
N LEU A 73 -16.51 8.64 8.13
CA LEU A 73 -16.92 8.90 6.76
C LEU A 73 -17.24 10.39 6.55
N SER A 74 -17.36 10.82 5.29
CA SER A 74 -17.74 12.20 4.94
C SER A 74 -19.13 12.62 5.45
N ASN A 75 -20.00 11.66 5.69
CA ASN A 75 -21.34 11.88 6.30
C ASN A 75 -21.31 11.92 7.83
N HIS A 76 -20.12 11.95 8.45
CA HIS A 76 -19.87 11.93 9.89
C HIS A 76 -20.26 10.63 10.61
N GLU A 77 -20.48 9.55 9.90
CA GLU A 77 -20.68 8.22 10.49
C GLU A 77 -19.34 7.53 10.71
N ASP A 78 -19.20 6.84 11.82
CA ASP A 78 -18.02 6.01 12.09
C ASP A 78 -18.16 4.65 11.42
N GLU A 79 -17.10 4.23 10.76
CA GLU A 79 -16.99 2.94 10.10
C GLU A 79 -15.81 2.14 10.67
N LEU A 80 -16.01 0.82 10.78
CA LEU A 80 -14.94 -0.14 11.06
C LEU A 80 -14.61 -0.92 9.78
N VAL A 81 -13.43 -0.70 9.24
CA VAL A 81 -12.93 -1.43 8.07
C VAL A 81 -12.02 -2.57 8.53
N HIS A 82 -12.32 -3.79 8.08
CA HIS A 82 -11.41 -4.93 8.18
C HIS A 82 -10.59 -5.02 6.87
N HIS A 83 -9.35 -4.63 6.93
CA HIS A 83 -8.44 -4.62 5.79
C HIS A 83 -7.60 -5.90 5.80
N ILE A 84 -7.78 -6.74 4.78
CA ILE A 84 -6.99 -7.95 4.55
C ILE A 84 -6.06 -7.68 3.37
N ALA A 85 -4.76 -7.82 3.59
CA ALA A 85 -3.71 -7.55 2.61
C ALA A 85 -2.91 -8.80 2.28
N ILE A 86 -2.79 -9.09 0.99
CA ILE A 86 -1.91 -10.11 0.43
C ILE A 86 -0.65 -9.40 -0.05
N LEU A 87 0.50 -9.71 0.55
CA LEU A 87 1.75 -9.00 0.34
C LEU A 87 2.71 -9.76 -0.56
N TYR A 88 3.32 -9.02 -1.48
CA TYR A 88 4.35 -9.49 -2.38
C TYR A 88 5.63 -8.67 -2.25
N LYS A 89 6.77 -9.32 -2.25
CA LYS A 89 8.05 -8.66 -2.54
C LYS A 89 8.12 -8.40 -4.02
N THR A 90 8.40 -7.14 -4.40
CA THR A 90 8.47 -6.71 -5.79
C THR A 90 9.85 -6.11 -6.08
N VAL A 91 10.34 -6.31 -7.30
CA VAL A 91 11.57 -5.72 -7.81
C VAL A 91 11.27 -5.01 -9.12
N VAL A 92 11.76 -3.79 -9.26
CA VAL A 92 11.65 -2.97 -10.47
C VAL A 92 13.04 -2.57 -10.97
N ASP A 93 13.14 -2.18 -12.24
CA ASP A 93 14.36 -1.62 -12.81
C ASP A 93 14.44 -0.11 -12.50
N THR A 94 15.20 0.23 -11.47
CA THR A 94 15.41 1.64 -11.07
C THR A 94 16.34 2.40 -12.01
N GLY A 95 17.04 1.71 -12.91
CA GLY A 95 17.87 2.32 -13.96
C GLY A 95 17.06 2.86 -15.14
N LYS A 96 15.76 2.54 -15.21
CA LYS A 96 14.82 3.07 -16.20
C LYS A 96 13.84 4.02 -15.53
N PRO A 97 13.45 5.12 -16.21
CA PRO A 97 12.38 5.98 -15.69
C PRO A 97 11.07 5.19 -15.63
N ALA A 98 10.26 5.48 -14.63
CA ALA A 98 8.89 4.99 -14.57
C ALA A 98 8.09 5.50 -15.78
N ASN A 99 7.14 4.71 -16.26
CA ASN A 99 6.17 5.19 -17.23
C ASN A 99 5.35 6.32 -16.62
N SER A 100 4.85 7.23 -17.48
CA SER A 100 3.95 8.28 -17.01
C SER A 100 2.71 7.66 -16.39
N ILE A 101 2.36 8.11 -15.19
CA ILE A 101 1.13 7.73 -14.52
C ILE A 101 -0.02 8.47 -15.22
N ILE A 102 -0.99 7.71 -15.73
CA ILE A 102 -2.20 8.29 -16.33
C ILE A 102 -3.22 8.44 -15.21
N SER A 103 -3.51 9.69 -14.85
CA SER A 103 -4.59 9.99 -13.90
C SER A 103 -5.94 9.71 -14.55
N PHE A 104 -6.81 8.98 -13.87
CA PHE A 104 -8.18 8.71 -14.30
C PHE A 104 -9.16 9.01 -13.16
N GLU A 105 -10.43 9.24 -13.53
CA GLU A 105 -11.47 9.52 -12.56
C GLU A 105 -11.69 8.32 -11.64
N GLY A 106 -11.68 8.56 -10.32
CA GLY A 106 -11.79 7.52 -9.29
C GLY A 106 -10.46 6.92 -8.83
N GLN A 107 -9.32 7.40 -9.35
CA GLN A 107 -8.02 7.01 -8.83
C GLN A 107 -7.84 7.50 -7.39
N ASP A 108 -7.45 6.61 -6.48
CA ASP A 108 -7.34 6.88 -5.06
C ASP A 108 -5.91 7.22 -4.59
N SER A 109 -4.98 7.35 -5.53
CA SER A 109 -3.59 7.74 -5.31
C SER A 109 -3.16 8.82 -6.33
N CYS A 110 -2.24 9.70 -5.95
CA CYS A 110 -1.83 10.81 -6.80
C CYS A 110 -0.33 10.84 -7.14
N GLU A 111 0.49 10.11 -6.41
CA GLU A 111 1.95 10.22 -6.51
C GLU A 111 2.62 8.93 -6.03
N ALA A 112 3.65 8.50 -6.74
CA ALA A 112 4.54 7.43 -6.31
C ALA A 112 5.93 8.02 -6.04
N VAL A 113 6.49 7.73 -4.87
CA VAL A 113 7.77 8.27 -4.40
C VAL A 113 8.59 7.21 -3.68
N TRP A 114 9.92 7.34 -3.79
CA TRP A 114 10.87 6.58 -2.99
C TRP A 114 11.16 7.33 -1.70
N VAL A 115 10.85 6.73 -0.56
CA VAL A 115 11.04 7.33 0.76
C VAL A 115 11.99 6.49 1.58
N PRO A 116 13.02 7.08 2.20
CA PRO A 116 13.90 6.34 3.10
C PRO A 116 13.09 5.62 4.20
N LEU A 117 13.40 4.36 4.45
CA LEU A 117 12.72 3.57 5.48
C LEU A 117 12.75 4.25 6.86
N THR A 118 13.80 5.02 7.13
CA THR A 118 13.99 5.76 8.39
C THR A 118 13.08 6.99 8.53
N GLU A 119 12.54 7.49 7.43
CA GLU A 119 11.65 8.67 7.40
C GLU A 119 10.16 8.29 7.44
N LEU A 120 9.83 7.02 7.24
CA LEU A 120 8.46 6.52 7.31
C LEU A 120 8.03 6.33 8.78
N THR A 121 7.13 7.19 9.24
CA THR A 121 6.66 7.22 10.63
C THR A 121 5.17 6.87 10.73
N THR A 122 4.71 6.55 11.93
CA THR A 122 3.29 6.24 12.22
C THR A 122 2.35 7.39 11.85
N GLY A 123 2.79 8.64 11.96
CA GLY A 123 1.97 9.82 11.63
C GLY A 123 1.68 9.97 10.14
N HIS A 124 2.60 9.52 9.27
CA HIS A 124 2.53 9.73 7.82
C HIS A 124 2.31 8.45 7.01
N SER A 125 2.23 7.30 7.67
CA SER A 125 2.18 6.00 7.01
C SER A 125 0.89 5.26 7.33
N SER A 126 0.36 4.54 6.34
CA SER A 126 -0.74 3.60 6.53
C SER A 126 -0.29 2.39 7.35
N PRO A 127 -1.21 1.59 7.90
CA PRO A 127 -0.89 0.32 8.53
C PRO A 127 -0.08 -0.62 7.61
N LEU A 128 -0.35 -0.61 6.30
CA LEU A 128 0.38 -1.41 5.31
C LEU A 128 1.86 -1.03 5.23
N VAL A 129 2.16 0.26 5.20
CA VAL A 129 3.56 0.74 5.18
C VAL A 129 4.27 0.38 6.47
N LEU A 130 3.63 0.54 7.63
CA LEU A 130 4.21 0.13 8.91
C LEU A 130 4.49 -1.38 8.93
N GLN A 131 3.58 -2.19 8.40
CA GLN A 131 3.76 -3.63 8.27
C GLN A 131 4.92 -3.99 7.33
N ALA A 132 5.06 -3.25 6.22
CA ALA A 132 6.18 -3.45 5.29
C ALA A 132 7.52 -3.17 5.96
N ILE A 133 7.63 -2.11 6.76
CA ILE A 133 8.84 -1.77 7.51
C ILE A 133 9.18 -2.89 8.50
N ASP A 134 8.20 -3.37 9.25
CA ASP A 134 8.41 -4.45 10.21
C ASP A 134 8.86 -5.74 9.51
N TRP A 135 8.24 -6.07 8.37
CA TRP A 135 8.66 -7.23 7.58
C TRP A 135 10.08 -7.08 7.01
N VAL A 136 10.44 -5.91 6.50
CA VAL A 136 11.81 -5.66 5.99
C VAL A 136 12.85 -5.84 7.10
N ARG A 137 12.51 -5.49 8.35
CA ARG A 137 13.40 -5.61 9.50
C ARG A 137 13.47 -7.02 10.09
N SER A 138 12.34 -7.72 10.17
CA SER A 138 12.21 -8.99 10.90
C SER A 138 12.05 -10.22 10.02
N GLY A 139 11.60 -10.05 8.77
CA GLY A 139 11.23 -11.15 7.87
C GLY A 139 9.94 -11.86 8.25
N THR A 140 9.15 -11.32 9.19
CA THR A 140 7.92 -11.94 9.69
C THR A 140 6.71 -11.04 9.55
N LEU A 141 5.52 -11.66 9.44
CA LEU A 141 4.24 -10.97 9.49
C LEU A 141 3.54 -11.27 10.83
N PRO A 142 2.71 -10.36 11.36
CA PRO A 142 1.98 -10.59 12.59
C PRO A 142 0.87 -11.64 12.38
N VAL A 143 0.61 -12.43 13.42
CA VAL A 143 -0.51 -13.38 13.45
C VAL A 143 -1.79 -12.68 13.90
N LYS A 144 -1.67 -11.67 14.76
CA LYS A 144 -2.83 -10.94 15.30
C LYS A 144 -3.06 -9.65 14.52
N ALA A 145 -4.32 -9.38 14.19
CA ALA A 145 -4.74 -8.11 13.64
C ALA A 145 -4.50 -6.97 14.64
N SER A 146 -3.90 -5.89 14.16
CA SER A 146 -3.80 -4.62 14.91
C SER A 146 -5.03 -3.76 14.66
N CYS A 147 -5.36 -2.89 15.61
CA CYS A 147 -6.46 -1.93 15.47
C CYS A 147 -5.90 -0.51 15.46
N PHE A 148 -6.32 0.27 14.45
CA PHE A 148 -5.95 1.66 14.27
C PHE A 148 -7.19 2.54 14.38
N ASP A 149 -7.08 3.69 15.02
CA ASP A 149 -8.17 4.64 15.19
C ASP A 149 -7.81 5.97 14.49
N TYR A 150 -8.45 6.21 13.36
CA TYR A 150 -8.29 7.41 12.52
C TYR A 150 -9.56 8.27 12.52
N ARG A 151 -10.44 8.08 13.50
CA ARG A 151 -11.63 8.90 13.61
C ARG A 151 -11.25 10.36 13.85
N ALA A 152 -12.04 11.27 13.27
CA ALA A 152 -11.90 12.69 13.58
C ALA A 152 -12.05 12.91 15.07
N GLN A 153 -11.09 13.61 15.69
CA GLN A 153 -11.22 14.06 17.08
C GLN A 153 -12.33 15.12 17.13
N PRO A 154 -13.20 15.08 18.11
CA PRO A 154 -14.27 16.08 18.26
C PRO A 154 -13.74 17.48 18.48
#